data_7d40ac4ba3af323ce0db14e22260350a
#
_entry.id   7d40ac4ba3af323ce0db14e22260350a
#
_cell.length_a   1.000
_cell.length_b   1.000
_cell.length_c   1.000
_cell.angle_alpha   90.00
_cell.angle_beta   90.00
_cell.angle_gamma   90.00
#
_symmetry.space_group_name_H-M   'P 1'
#
loop_
_entity.id
_entity.type
_entity.pdbx_description
1 polymer ?
#
loop_
_entity_poly.entity_id
_entity_poly.type
_entity_poly.pdbx_seq_one_letter_code
_entity_poly.pdbx_strand_id
1 'polypeptide(L)'
;MLKFFLFFLAFPSVLFSNSITCKFEEVYPNGDLQIGKIFIQDSKIRYQYQNQDLYTLIYKANNLYFIRNREPDRFEKILKNKNLFAEIITIYNDFPDIELEQQYDDLSITIELNQKKKFIKRMRILSQDLALSIYFIDCDNGQIPKDYFNHNPFQEVSL
;
A
#
# COMPACT_ATOMS: atom_id res chain seq x y z
N MET A 1 0.28 -59.68 11.51
CA MET A 1 0.20 -58.38 12.11
C MET A 1 0.83 -57.35 11.18
N LEU A 2 0.01 -56.63 10.42
CA LEU A 2 0.48 -55.65 9.41
C LEU A 2 0.43 -54.28 10.06
N LYS A 3 1.61 -53.69 10.37
CA LYS A 3 1.70 -52.35 10.94
C LYS A 3 1.60 -51.30 9.79
N PHE A 4 0.43 -50.64 9.71
CA PHE A 4 0.22 -49.50 8.85
C PHE A 4 0.99 -48.28 9.42
N PHE A 5 2.05 -47.87 8.78
CA PHE A 5 2.78 -46.65 9.10
C PHE A 5 2.08 -45.48 8.35
N LEU A 6 1.25 -44.73 9.09
CA LEU A 6 0.66 -43.48 8.57
C LEU A 6 1.75 -42.41 8.47
N PHE A 7 2.21 -42.19 7.25
CA PHE A 7 3.13 -41.09 6.94
C PHE A 7 2.31 -39.79 6.85
N PHE A 8 2.29 -39.02 7.93
CA PHE A 8 1.72 -37.68 7.94
C PHE A 8 2.63 -36.77 7.09
N LEU A 9 2.28 -36.53 5.82
CA LEU A 9 2.87 -35.52 4.98
C LEU A 9 2.44 -34.15 5.51
N ALA A 10 3.25 -33.54 6.37
CA ALA A 10 3.13 -32.14 6.72
C ALA A 10 3.48 -31.31 5.48
N PHE A 11 2.45 -30.89 4.74
CA PHE A 11 2.62 -29.87 3.70
C PHE A 11 3.00 -28.57 4.39
N PRO A 12 4.16 -27.97 4.09
CA PRO A 12 4.45 -26.63 4.57
C PRO A 12 3.43 -25.68 3.92
N SER A 13 2.55 -25.10 4.73
CA SER A 13 1.69 -24.03 4.30
C SER A 13 2.60 -22.85 3.93
N VAL A 14 2.85 -22.66 2.65
CA VAL A 14 3.52 -21.46 2.15
C VAL A 14 2.55 -20.31 2.37
N LEU A 15 2.74 -19.58 3.44
CA LEU A 15 2.05 -18.31 3.69
C LEU A 15 2.52 -17.34 2.60
N PHE A 16 1.73 -17.18 1.55
CA PHE A 16 1.93 -16.12 0.57
C PHE A 16 1.67 -14.80 1.31
N SER A 17 2.73 -14.11 1.65
CA SER A 17 2.64 -12.71 2.06
C SER A 17 2.10 -11.92 0.86
N ASN A 18 0.94 -11.29 1.03
CA ASN A 18 0.39 -10.38 0.03
C ASN A 18 1.22 -9.10 0.03
N SER A 19 2.33 -9.12 -0.69
CA SER A 19 3.19 -7.95 -0.85
C SER A 19 3.12 -7.44 -2.28
N ILE A 20 3.00 -6.13 -2.42
CA ILE A 20 2.97 -5.46 -3.71
C ILE A 20 3.79 -4.18 -3.67
N THR A 21 4.54 -3.96 -4.72
CA THR A 21 5.27 -2.72 -4.98
C THR A 21 4.80 -2.15 -6.31
N CYS A 22 4.39 -0.87 -6.33
CA CYS A 22 4.05 -0.16 -7.56
C CYS A 22 4.74 1.20 -7.60
N LYS A 23 4.98 1.73 -8.78
CA LYS A 23 5.05 3.18 -8.99
C LYS A 23 3.65 3.74 -8.93
N PHE A 24 3.49 4.98 -8.50
CA PHE A 24 2.22 5.68 -8.58
C PHE A 24 2.37 7.05 -9.27
N GLU A 25 1.27 7.47 -9.86
CA GLU A 25 1.04 8.82 -10.34
C GLU A 25 -0.27 9.35 -9.72
N GLU A 26 -0.17 10.42 -8.95
CA GLU A 26 -1.32 11.17 -8.44
C GLU A 26 -1.64 12.31 -9.37
N VAL A 27 -2.87 12.36 -9.83
CA VAL A 27 -3.39 13.44 -10.69
C VAL A 27 -4.47 14.19 -9.94
N TYR A 28 -4.25 15.48 -9.77
CA TYR A 28 -5.18 16.40 -9.12
C TYR A 28 -6.08 17.12 -10.13
N PRO A 29 -7.26 17.66 -9.71
CA PRO A 29 -8.18 18.34 -10.63
C PRO A 29 -7.62 19.57 -11.33
N ASN A 30 -6.64 20.23 -10.72
CA ASN A 30 -5.93 21.39 -11.30
C ASN A 30 -4.86 21.00 -12.33
N GLY A 31 -4.67 19.68 -12.56
CA GLY A 31 -3.66 19.14 -13.48
C GLY A 31 -2.30 18.90 -12.87
N ASP A 32 -2.11 19.18 -11.58
CA ASP A 32 -0.87 18.84 -10.88
C ASP A 32 -0.66 17.34 -10.87
N LEU A 33 0.61 16.93 -11.01
CA LEU A 33 1.05 15.55 -11.01
C LEU A 33 2.10 15.33 -9.94
N GLN A 34 1.90 14.32 -9.09
CA GLN A 34 2.91 13.82 -8.17
C GLN A 34 3.21 12.36 -8.48
N ILE A 35 4.48 11.99 -8.39
CA ILE A 35 4.93 10.62 -8.66
C ILE A 35 5.69 10.05 -7.47
N GLY A 36 5.65 8.72 -7.34
CA GLY A 36 6.35 8.05 -6.26
C GLY A 36 6.28 6.54 -6.34
N LYS A 37 6.51 5.90 -5.20
CA LYS A 37 6.42 4.44 -5.02
C LYS A 37 5.54 4.11 -3.83
N ILE A 38 4.74 3.06 -3.99
CA ILE A 38 3.97 2.48 -2.90
C ILE A 38 4.44 1.05 -2.66
N PHE A 39 4.57 0.70 -1.39
CA PHE A 39 4.91 -0.63 -0.91
C PHE A 39 3.85 -1.05 0.09
N ILE A 40 3.24 -2.21 -0.13
CA ILE A 40 2.19 -2.75 0.74
C ILE A 40 2.58 -4.16 1.13
N GLN A 41 2.57 -4.47 2.41
CA GLN A 41 2.82 -5.80 2.94
C GLN A 41 2.26 -5.95 4.36
N ASP A 42 1.54 -7.03 4.63
CA ASP A 42 1.10 -7.40 5.98
C ASP A 42 0.45 -6.23 6.75
N SER A 43 -0.54 -5.57 6.16
CA SER A 43 -1.22 -4.39 6.73
C SER A 43 -0.31 -3.20 7.01
N LYS A 44 0.78 -3.07 6.25
CA LYS A 44 1.67 -1.92 6.27
C LYS A 44 1.71 -1.27 4.91
N ILE A 45 1.80 0.04 4.88
CA ILE A 45 2.01 0.83 3.67
C ILE A 45 3.21 1.74 3.87
N ARG A 46 4.07 1.81 2.85
CA ARG A 46 4.99 2.92 2.66
C ARG A 46 4.61 3.61 1.36
N TYR A 47 4.25 4.88 1.45
CA TYR A 47 3.88 5.74 0.33
C TYR A 47 4.89 6.86 0.22
N GLN A 48 5.78 6.76 -0.75
CA GLN A 48 6.96 7.62 -0.86
C GLN A 48 6.90 8.45 -2.13
N TYR A 49 6.80 9.77 -1.98
CA TYR A 49 6.94 10.70 -3.09
C TYR A 49 8.38 10.78 -3.57
N GLN A 50 8.56 10.89 -4.87
CA GLN A 50 9.90 11.04 -5.48
C GLN A 50 10.48 12.44 -5.24
N ASN A 51 9.63 13.46 -5.15
CA ASN A 51 10.06 14.83 -4.92
C ASN A 51 10.60 14.99 -3.48
N GLN A 52 11.81 15.52 -3.37
CA GLN A 52 12.51 15.76 -2.10
C GLN A 52 11.83 16.81 -1.22
N ASP A 53 11.04 17.71 -1.80
CA ASP A 53 10.27 18.72 -1.06
C ASP A 53 8.98 18.16 -0.44
N LEU A 54 8.61 16.96 -0.84
CA LEU A 54 7.47 16.24 -0.30
C LEU A 54 7.90 15.29 0.84
N TYR A 55 7.14 14.26 1.05
CA TYR A 55 7.27 13.38 2.22
C TYR A 55 7.10 11.91 1.87
N THR A 56 7.42 11.10 2.84
CA THR A 56 7.09 9.67 2.90
C THR A 56 6.07 9.45 4.01
N LEU A 57 5.01 8.73 3.69
CA LEU A 57 4.00 8.28 4.64
C LEU A 57 4.24 6.79 4.94
N ILE A 58 4.26 6.43 6.22
CA ILE A 58 4.34 5.02 6.64
C ILE A 58 3.14 4.73 7.53
N TYR A 59 2.29 3.82 7.08
CA TYR A 59 1.21 3.27 7.88
C TYR A 59 1.59 1.90 8.42
N LYS A 60 1.54 1.72 9.74
CA LYS A 60 1.79 0.44 10.42
C LYS A 60 1.17 0.42 11.82
N ALA A 61 0.66 -0.72 12.24
CA ALA A 61 0.05 -0.90 13.55
C ALA A 61 -0.97 0.20 13.89
N ASN A 62 -1.85 0.53 12.94
CA ASN A 62 -2.88 1.57 13.01
C ASN A 62 -2.37 3.00 13.29
N ASN A 63 -1.08 3.24 13.01
CA ASN A 63 -0.49 4.57 13.11
C ASN A 63 0.03 5.03 11.76
N LEU A 64 -0.15 6.31 11.48
CA LEU A 64 0.42 7.00 10.34
C LEU A 64 1.60 7.85 10.78
N TYR A 65 2.74 7.64 10.15
CA TYR A 65 3.97 8.39 10.33
C TYR A 65 4.24 9.22 9.09
N PHE A 66 4.57 10.47 9.31
CA PHE A 66 4.88 11.47 8.30
C PHE A 66 6.37 11.83 8.40
N ILE A 67 7.10 11.70 7.32
CA ILE A 67 8.53 11.91 7.26
C ILE A 67 8.83 12.86 6.11
N ARG A 68 9.47 14.00 6.37
CA ARG A 68 9.91 14.90 5.31
C ARG A 68 11.11 14.29 4.58
N ASN A 69 11.05 14.22 3.26
CA ASN A 69 12.11 13.59 2.48
C ASN A 69 13.49 14.29 2.65
N ARG A 70 13.51 15.60 2.88
CA ARG A 70 14.74 16.36 3.16
C ARG A 70 15.28 16.19 4.57
N GLU A 71 14.45 15.77 5.52
CA GLU A 71 14.80 15.64 6.93
C GLU A 71 14.37 14.26 7.46
N PRO A 72 15.00 13.17 6.97
CA PRO A 72 14.53 11.81 7.21
C PRO A 72 14.60 11.38 8.68
N ASP A 73 15.40 12.04 9.50
CA ASP A 73 15.53 11.75 10.94
C ASP A 73 14.38 12.37 11.75
N ARG A 74 13.57 13.25 11.14
CA ARG A 74 12.41 13.88 11.75
C ARG A 74 11.14 13.24 11.23
N PHE A 75 10.38 12.64 12.12
CA PHE A 75 9.07 12.10 11.81
C PHE A 75 8.01 12.60 12.79
N GLU A 76 6.80 12.74 12.28
CA GLU A 76 5.63 13.08 13.08
C GLU A 76 4.67 11.88 13.04
N LYS A 77 4.14 11.51 14.21
CA LYS A 77 3.09 10.50 14.30
C LYS A 77 1.73 11.20 14.28
N ILE A 78 0.92 10.85 13.30
CA ILE A 78 -0.44 11.39 13.20
C ILE A 78 -1.41 10.40 13.83
N LEU A 79 -2.06 10.83 14.91
CA LEU A 79 -3.13 10.08 15.57
C LEU A 79 -4.47 10.51 14.97
N LYS A 80 -4.92 9.87 13.91
CA LYS A 80 -6.27 10.06 13.37
C LYS A 80 -7.00 8.73 13.33
N ASN A 81 -8.21 8.70 13.89
CA ASN A 81 -9.08 7.52 13.97
C ASN A 81 -9.63 7.07 12.61
N LYS A 82 -9.60 7.94 11.58
CA LYS A 82 -10.02 7.63 10.22
C LYS A 82 -8.90 8.01 9.26
N ASN A 83 -8.42 7.04 8.53
CA ASN A 83 -7.21 7.18 7.73
C ASN A 83 -7.40 6.47 6.40
N LEU A 84 -7.31 7.22 5.31
CA LEU A 84 -7.35 6.69 3.95
C LEU A 84 -6.45 5.45 3.76
N PHE A 85 -5.30 5.39 4.43
CA PHE A 85 -4.41 4.23 4.33
C PHE A 85 -4.97 2.97 4.97
N ALA A 86 -5.81 3.09 6.01
CA ALA A 86 -6.51 1.94 6.57
C ALA A 86 -7.51 1.35 5.56
N GLU A 87 -8.23 2.22 4.84
CA GLU A 87 -9.15 1.79 3.79
C GLU A 87 -8.41 1.15 2.60
N ILE A 88 -7.29 1.74 2.18
CA ILE A 88 -6.42 1.15 1.16
C ILE A 88 -5.94 -0.25 1.58
N ILE A 89 -5.54 -0.45 2.84
CA ILE A 89 -5.15 -1.78 3.36
C ILE A 89 -6.32 -2.76 3.26
N THR A 90 -7.52 -2.35 3.66
CA THR A 90 -8.72 -3.20 3.57
C THR A 90 -8.96 -3.61 2.13
N ILE A 91 -8.93 -2.67 1.19
CA ILE A 91 -9.08 -2.95 -0.25
C ILE A 91 -8.03 -3.96 -0.75
N TYR A 92 -6.77 -3.81 -0.35
CA TYR A 92 -5.72 -4.74 -0.76
C TYR A 92 -5.82 -6.12 -0.10
N ASN A 93 -6.30 -6.20 1.15
CA ASN A 93 -6.51 -7.48 1.83
C ASN A 93 -7.65 -8.29 1.22
N ASP A 94 -8.70 -7.61 0.77
CA ASP A 94 -9.88 -8.24 0.16
C ASP A 94 -9.69 -8.53 -1.34
N PHE A 95 -8.58 -8.03 -1.94
CA PHE A 95 -8.29 -8.27 -3.36
C PHE A 95 -8.08 -9.78 -3.64
N PRO A 96 -8.67 -10.36 -4.72
CA PRO A 96 -9.34 -9.71 -5.86
C PRO A 96 -10.86 -9.49 -5.69
N ASP A 97 -11.47 -9.93 -4.60
CA ASP A 97 -12.92 -9.93 -4.38
C ASP A 97 -13.39 -8.59 -3.76
N ILE A 98 -12.99 -7.48 -4.38
CA ILE A 98 -13.28 -6.12 -3.92
C ILE A 98 -14.47 -5.49 -4.61
N GLU A 99 -15.22 -4.66 -3.89
CA GLU A 99 -16.20 -3.77 -4.48
C GLU A 99 -15.48 -2.63 -5.22
N LEU A 100 -15.91 -2.35 -6.46
CA LEU A 100 -15.26 -1.33 -7.31
C LEU A 100 -15.67 0.10 -6.94
N GLU A 101 -16.75 0.26 -6.21
CA GLU A 101 -17.23 1.53 -5.67
C GLU A 101 -17.48 1.36 -4.18
N GLN A 102 -16.76 2.13 -3.37
CA GLN A 102 -16.82 2.05 -1.92
C GLN A 102 -17.11 3.44 -1.34
N GLN A 103 -17.93 3.47 -0.30
CA GLN A 103 -18.30 4.70 0.39
C GLN A 103 -17.98 4.57 1.89
N TYR A 104 -17.16 5.48 2.40
CA TYR A 104 -16.76 5.56 3.80
C TYR A 104 -17.07 6.95 4.35
N ASP A 105 -18.20 7.12 5.01
CA ASP A 105 -18.68 8.43 5.49
C ASP A 105 -18.70 9.49 4.36
N ASP A 106 -17.72 10.42 4.37
CA ASP A 106 -17.54 11.49 3.38
C ASP A 106 -16.55 11.14 2.26
N LEU A 107 -15.93 9.95 2.33
CA LEU A 107 -14.93 9.48 1.38
C LEU A 107 -15.54 8.48 0.39
N SER A 108 -15.47 8.79 -0.90
CA SER A 108 -15.84 7.89 -1.99
C SER A 108 -14.58 7.38 -2.70
N ILE A 109 -14.47 6.07 -2.87
CA ILE A 109 -13.35 5.44 -3.59
C ILE A 109 -13.91 4.63 -4.75
N THR A 110 -13.48 4.97 -5.97
CA THR A 110 -13.77 4.19 -7.18
C THR A 110 -12.50 3.49 -7.64
N ILE A 111 -12.57 2.20 -7.92
CA ILE A 111 -11.44 1.34 -8.25
C ILE A 111 -11.56 0.82 -9.68
N GLU A 112 -10.47 0.91 -10.43
CA GLU A 112 -10.32 0.25 -11.73
C GLU A 112 -9.24 -0.84 -11.63
N LEU A 113 -9.56 -2.03 -12.11
CA LEU A 113 -8.62 -3.14 -12.19
C LEU A 113 -7.93 -3.17 -13.56
N ASN A 114 -6.72 -3.70 -13.60
CA ASN A 114 -6.08 -4.00 -14.88
C ASN A 114 -6.83 -5.12 -15.62
N GLN A 115 -6.57 -5.27 -16.94
CA GLN A 115 -7.26 -6.24 -17.78
C GLN A 115 -7.18 -7.69 -17.28
N LYS A 116 -6.11 -8.04 -16.60
CA LYS A 116 -5.89 -9.39 -16.04
C LYS A 116 -6.38 -9.51 -14.59
N LYS A 117 -6.94 -8.45 -14.02
CA LYS A 117 -7.38 -8.36 -12.61
C LYS A 117 -6.31 -8.78 -11.59
N LYS A 118 -5.04 -8.59 -11.93
CA LYS A 118 -3.91 -8.94 -11.05
C LYS A 118 -3.52 -7.80 -10.12
N PHE A 119 -3.85 -6.56 -10.48
CA PHE A 119 -3.48 -5.36 -9.75
C PHE A 119 -4.59 -4.31 -9.89
N ILE A 120 -4.68 -3.42 -8.92
CA ILE A 120 -5.46 -2.21 -9.05
C ILE A 120 -4.74 -1.28 -10.01
N LYS A 121 -5.44 -0.84 -11.07
CA LYS A 121 -4.90 0.08 -12.07
C LYS A 121 -5.03 1.53 -11.62
N ARG A 122 -6.20 1.89 -11.04
CA ARG A 122 -6.49 3.25 -10.60
C ARG A 122 -7.40 3.22 -9.38
N MET A 123 -7.18 4.16 -8.46
CA MET A 123 -8.11 4.57 -7.43
C MET A 123 -8.47 6.03 -7.64
N ARG A 124 -9.75 6.35 -7.72
CA ARG A 124 -10.25 7.72 -7.66
C ARG A 124 -10.82 7.96 -6.28
N ILE A 125 -10.33 8.99 -5.62
CA ILE A 125 -10.67 9.32 -4.24
C ILE A 125 -11.32 10.70 -4.24
N LEU A 126 -12.52 10.77 -3.65
CA LEU A 126 -13.30 12.01 -3.55
C LEU A 126 -13.79 12.19 -2.12
N SER A 127 -13.59 13.38 -1.57
CA SER A 127 -14.24 13.87 -0.35
C SER A 127 -14.53 15.37 -0.50
N GLN A 128 -15.01 16.03 0.57
CA GLN A 128 -15.23 17.49 0.53
C GLN A 128 -13.95 18.26 0.22
N ASP A 129 -12.82 17.83 0.80
CA ASP A 129 -11.54 18.55 0.75
C ASP A 129 -10.50 17.87 -0.14
N LEU A 130 -10.79 16.68 -0.67
CA LEU A 130 -9.82 15.89 -1.43
C LEU A 130 -10.46 15.32 -2.70
N ALA A 131 -9.86 15.63 -3.83
CA ALA A 131 -10.18 15.00 -5.11
C ALA A 131 -8.89 14.64 -5.80
N LEU A 132 -8.63 13.35 -6.01
CA LEU A 132 -7.45 12.89 -6.73
C LEU A 132 -7.69 11.54 -7.40
N SER A 133 -6.87 11.24 -8.41
CA SER A 133 -6.76 9.91 -9.01
C SER A 133 -5.35 9.39 -8.85
N ILE A 134 -5.21 8.19 -8.30
CA ILE A 134 -3.93 7.50 -8.16
C ILE A 134 -3.88 6.39 -9.21
N TYR A 135 -2.91 6.45 -10.09
CA TYR A 135 -2.62 5.41 -11.08
C TYR A 135 -1.46 4.55 -10.57
N PHE A 136 -1.63 3.23 -10.59
CA PHE A 136 -0.60 2.27 -10.20
C PHE A 136 0.04 1.65 -11.44
N ILE A 137 1.36 1.78 -11.53
CA ILE A 137 2.14 1.44 -12.72
C ILE A 137 3.30 0.52 -12.28
N ASP A 138 3.72 -0.36 -13.17
CA ASP A 138 4.85 -1.27 -12.94
C ASP A 138 4.75 -2.02 -11.60
N CYS A 139 3.57 -2.58 -11.33
CA CYS A 139 3.33 -3.34 -10.10
C CYS A 139 4.00 -4.72 -10.15
N ASP A 140 4.63 -5.09 -9.03
CA ASP A 140 5.28 -6.38 -8.83
C ASP A 140 4.93 -6.97 -7.45
N ASN A 141 4.83 -8.30 -7.38
CA ASN A 141 4.56 -9.07 -6.17
C ASN A 141 5.87 -9.67 -5.62
N GLY A 142 6.80 -8.82 -5.25
CA GLY A 142 8.08 -9.22 -4.66
C GLY A 142 8.08 -9.16 -3.13
N GLN A 143 9.05 -9.84 -2.50
CA GLN A 143 9.27 -9.66 -1.06
C GLN A 143 9.80 -8.26 -0.78
N ILE A 144 9.16 -7.57 0.16
CA ILE A 144 9.61 -6.26 0.63
C ILE A 144 10.41 -6.47 1.91
N PRO A 145 11.66 -5.98 2.00
CA PRO A 145 12.44 -6.08 3.22
C PRO A 145 11.71 -5.44 4.41
N LYS A 146 11.72 -6.10 5.57
CA LYS A 146 10.98 -5.62 6.76
C LYS A 146 11.39 -4.22 7.19
N ASP A 147 12.66 -3.87 6.99
CA ASP A 147 13.22 -2.57 7.36
C ASP A 147 12.67 -1.42 6.51
N TYR A 148 12.06 -1.75 5.36
CA TYR A 148 11.45 -0.76 4.47
C TYR A 148 10.29 0.00 5.12
N PHE A 149 9.64 -0.60 6.11
CA PHE A 149 8.59 0.04 6.91
C PHE A 149 9.12 0.74 8.16
N ASN A 150 10.44 0.96 8.25
CA ASN A 150 11.08 1.79 9.26
C ASN A 150 11.10 3.26 8.83
N HIS A 151 11.46 4.15 9.76
CA HIS A 151 11.33 5.59 9.57
C HIS A 151 12.38 6.22 8.65
N ASN A 152 13.40 5.49 8.17
CA ASN A 152 14.40 6.04 7.27
C ASN A 152 13.96 5.88 5.80
N PRO A 153 13.55 6.95 5.09
CA PRO A 153 13.07 6.88 3.70
C PRO A 153 14.19 6.68 2.66
N PHE A 154 15.45 6.90 3.05
CA PHE A 154 16.60 6.85 2.15
C PHE A 154 17.50 5.64 2.37
N GLN A 155 17.06 4.66 3.13
CA GLN A 155 17.78 3.40 3.19
C GLN A 155 17.70 2.78 1.79
N GLU A 156 18.76 2.97 0.99
CA GLU A 156 18.92 2.26 -0.27
C GLU A 156 18.90 0.78 0.03
N VAL A 157 17.82 0.14 -0.37
CA VAL A 157 17.81 -1.31 -0.45
C VAL A 157 18.62 -1.63 -1.68
N SER A 158 19.87 -2.05 -1.47
CA SER A 158 20.63 -2.72 -2.53
C SER A 158 19.81 -3.93 -2.97
N LEU A 159 19.23 -3.83 -4.16
CA LEU A 159 18.60 -4.92 -4.88
C LEU A 159 19.66 -5.91 -5.36
#